data_628d3d8cc0344bf8b12d8c1869b9eac6
#
_entry.id   628d3d8cc0344bf8b12d8c1869b9eac6
#
_cell.length_a   1.000
_cell.length_b   1.000
_cell.length_c   1.000
_cell.angle_alpha   90.00
_cell.angle_beta   90.00
_cell.angle_gamma   90.00
#
_symmetry.space_group_name_H-M   'P 1'
#
loop_
_entity.id
_entity.type
_entity.pdbx_description
1 polymer ?
#
loop_
_entity_poly.entity_id
_entity_poly.type
_entity_poly.pdbx_seq_one_letter_code
_entity_poly.pdbx_strand_id
1 'polypeptide(L)'
;MSQENVEIVRRGLEDHFATGEPPWGVLDEQVEVYDHDTPDQGPYRGHADYQRWLDEWGAAWAEWSIEPEEFIDAGDSVVVLIRMRTKGRGSGIEVERRDAIVNKLRNGKVVRVDYYNDRAQALEAVGLRE
;
A
#
# COMPACT_ATOMS: atom_id res chain seq x y z
N MET A 1 -0.31 -6.91 -19.43
CA MET A 1 -1.20 -8.01 -19.05
C MET A 1 -1.45 -7.91 -17.56
N SER A 2 -2.71 -8.02 -17.17
CA SER A 2 -3.11 -7.79 -15.78
C SER A 2 -2.52 -8.81 -14.80
N GLN A 3 -2.39 -10.07 -15.22
CA GLN A 3 -1.82 -11.09 -14.35
C GLN A 3 -0.33 -10.85 -14.07
N GLU A 4 0.37 -10.24 -14.99
CA GLU A 4 1.76 -9.82 -14.78
C GLU A 4 1.83 -8.70 -13.75
N ASN A 5 0.86 -7.78 -13.78
CA ASN A 5 0.79 -6.71 -12.78
C ASN A 5 0.57 -7.26 -11.39
N VAL A 6 -0.32 -8.23 -11.24
CA VAL A 6 -0.55 -8.90 -9.94
C VAL A 6 0.75 -9.52 -9.44
N GLU A 7 1.50 -10.19 -10.30
CA GLU A 7 2.75 -10.84 -9.91
C GLU A 7 3.82 -9.82 -9.50
N ILE A 8 3.92 -8.71 -10.22
CA ILE A 8 4.86 -7.63 -9.89
C ILE A 8 4.56 -7.08 -8.49
N VAL A 9 3.29 -6.80 -8.21
CA VAL A 9 2.89 -6.26 -6.92
C VAL A 9 3.12 -7.28 -5.81
N ARG A 10 2.77 -8.55 -6.06
CA ARG A 10 2.97 -9.61 -5.07
C ARG A 10 4.43 -9.73 -4.67
N ARG A 11 5.33 -9.85 -5.65
CA ARG A 11 6.77 -9.98 -5.38
C ARG A 11 7.32 -8.77 -4.68
N GLY A 12 6.90 -7.57 -5.10
CA GLY A 12 7.35 -6.34 -4.46
C GLY A 12 6.99 -6.29 -2.99
N LEU A 13 5.76 -6.65 -2.64
CA LEU A 13 5.32 -6.66 -1.26
C LEU A 13 5.99 -7.77 -0.44
N GLU A 14 6.14 -8.96 -1.02
CA GLU A 14 6.83 -10.06 -0.33
C GLU A 14 8.27 -9.67 -0.01
N ASP A 15 8.98 -9.07 -0.96
CA ASP A 15 10.35 -8.61 -0.75
C ASP A 15 10.41 -7.51 0.31
N HIS A 16 9.47 -6.56 0.27
CA HIS A 16 9.40 -5.48 1.25
C HIS A 16 9.23 -6.04 2.66
N PHE A 17 8.30 -6.97 2.84
CA PHE A 17 8.03 -7.52 4.17
C PHE A 17 9.17 -8.44 4.65
N ALA A 18 9.87 -9.08 3.73
CA ALA A 18 11.00 -9.95 4.08
C ALA A 18 12.25 -9.17 4.44
N THR A 19 12.50 -8.03 3.80
CA THR A 19 13.77 -7.28 3.94
C THR A 19 13.63 -5.96 4.69
N GLY A 20 12.42 -5.43 4.82
CA GLY A 20 12.18 -4.09 5.35
C GLY A 20 12.43 -2.97 4.35
N GLU A 21 12.90 -3.29 3.15
CA GLU A 21 13.17 -2.30 2.10
C GLU A 21 12.03 -2.26 1.08
N PRO A 22 11.54 -1.07 0.73
CA PRO A 22 10.53 -0.97 -0.33
C PRO A 22 11.06 -1.53 -1.65
N PRO A 23 10.17 -1.97 -2.54
CA PRO A 23 10.59 -2.57 -3.82
C PRO A 23 10.96 -1.47 -4.84
N TRP A 24 12.06 -0.76 -4.60
CA TRP A 24 12.47 0.40 -5.41
C TRP A 24 12.54 0.10 -6.90
N GLY A 25 12.93 -1.12 -7.27
CA GLY A 25 13.05 -1.52 -8.66
C GLY A 25 11.75 -1.55 -9.43
N VAL A 26 10.61 -1.69 -8.74
CA VAL A 26 9.29 -1.71 -9.38
C VAL A 26 8.47 -0.45 -9.08
N LEU A 27 8.99 0.45 -8.27
CA LEU A 27 8.36 1.76 -8.04
C LEU A 27 8.93 2.76 -9.03
N ASP A 28 8.06 3.40 -9.79
CA ASP A 28 8.47 4.43 -10.72
C ASP A 28 9.18 5.56 -9.98
N GLU A 29 10.15 6.22 -10.62
CA GLU A 29 10.87 7.33 -10.01
C GLU A 29 9.94 8.50 -9.64
N GLN A 30 8.81 8.61 -10.35
CA GLN A 30 7.81 9.65 -10.13
C GLN A 30 6.56 9.10 -9.42
N VAL A 31 6.68 7.97 -8.72
CA VAL A 31 5.54 7.35 -8.05
C VAL A 31 4.83 8.35 -7.14
N GLU A 32 3.50 8.34 -7.20
CA GLU A 32 2.66 9.19 -6.36
C GLU A 32 1.92 8.35 -5.33
N VAL A 33 1.87 8.83 -4.09
CA VAL A 33 1.12 8.16 -3.03
C VAL A 33 0.03 9.10 -2.51
N TYR A 34 -1.17 8.58 -2.46
CA TYR A 34 -2.33 9.28 -1.91
C TYR A 34 -2.84 8.46 -0.73
N ASP A 35 -2.63 8.98 0.47
CA ASP A 35 -3.05 8.29 1.69
C ASP A 35 -4.42 8.81 2.11
N HIS A 36 -5.45 8.00 1.87
CA HIS A 36 -6.83 8.38 2.16
C HIS A 36 -7.19 8.18 3.63
N ASP A 37 -6.30 7.60 4.42
CA ASP A 37 -6.43 7.48 5.86
C ASP A 37 -5.98 8.78 6.56
N THR A 38 -5.10 9.54 5.89
CA THR A 38 -4.59 10.82 6.39
C THR A 38 -4.65 11.87 5.28
N PRO A 39 -5.84 12.34 4.89
CA PRO A 39 -6.00 13.13 3.66
C PRO A 39 -5.26 14.47 3.64
N ASP A 40 -4.86 14.98 4.80
CA ASP A 40 -4.11 16.23 4.88
C ASP A 40 -2.60 16.06 4.65
N GLN A 41 -2.15 14.81 4.50
CA GLN A 41 -0.74 14.49 4.34
C GLN A 41 -0.51 13.87 2.96
N GLY A 42 -0.26 14.66 2.00
CA GLY A 42 0.01 14.16 0.66
C GLY A 42 -0.45 15.13 -0.39
N PRO A 43 -0.30 14.80 -1.67
CA PRO A 43 0.35 13.57 -2.15
C PRO A 43 1.85 13.55 -1.88
N TYR A 44 2.40 12.34 -1.83
CA TYR A 44 3.83 12.10 -1.73
C TYR A 44 4.32 11.75 -3.12
N ARG A 45 5.45 12.30 -3.57
CA ARG A 45 5.95 12.08 -4.92
C ARG A 45 7.41 11.65 -4.92
N GLY A 46 7.71 10.59 -5.67
CA GLY A 46 9.05 10.08 -5.82
C GLY A 46 9.49 9.19 -4.68
N HIS A 47 10.68 8.59 -4.83
CA HIS A 47 11.17 7.60 -3.87
C HIS A 47 11.45 8.21 -2.48
N ALA A 48 12.01 9.39 -2.41
CA ALA A 48 12.29 10.04 -1.13
C ALA A 48 11.01 10.29 -0.33
N ASP A 49 9.97 10.78 -0.99
CA ASP A 49 8.67 11.01 -0.35
C ASP A 49 7.99 9.70 0.01
N TYR A 50 8.15 8.66 -0.81
CA TYR A 50 7.62 7.34 -0.51
C TYR A 50 8.20 6.83 0.80
N GLN A 51 9.51 6.95 0.97
CA GLN A 51 10.16 6.55 2.21
C GLN A 51 9.68 7.39 3.39
N ARG A 52 9.51 8.70 3.19
CA ARG A 52 9.00 9.60 4.22
C ARG A 52 7.59 9.19 4.67
N TRP A 53 6.73 8.81 3.72
CA TRP A 53 5.38 8.33 4.03
C TRP A 53 5.43 7.10 4.92
N LEU A 54 6.27 6.13 4.56
CA LEU A 54 6.43 4.92 5.37
C LEU A 54 6.96 5.22 6.77
N ASP A 55 7.94 6.11 6.87
CA ASP A 55 8.54 6.50 8.15
C ASP A 55 7.52 7.21 9.04
N GLU A 56 6.75 8.12 8.48
CA GLU A 56 5.71 8.83 9.22
C GLU A 56 4.63 7.89 9.71
N TRP A 57 4.23 6.96 8.87
CA TRP A 57 3.23 5.97 9.24
C TRP A 57 3.75 5.06 10.36
N GLY A 58 4.95 4.55 10.20
CA GLY A 58 5.55 3.64 11.19
C GLY A 58 5.81 4.30 12.54
N ALA A 59 6.07 5.62 12.54
CA ALA A 59 6.33 6.35 13.77
C ALA A 59 5.12 6.41 14.71
N ALA A 60 3.91 6.19 14.20
CA ALA A 60 2.69 6.18 14.99
C ALA A 60 2.55 4.93 15.87
N TRP A 61 3.30 3.89 15.57
CA TRP A 61 3.11 2.58 16.19
C TRP A 61 4.35 2.11 16.92
N ALA A 62 4.17 1.49 18.09
CA ALA A 62 5.25 0.84 18.81
C ALA A 62 5.61 -0.49 18.14
N GLU A 63 4.57 -1.22 17.71
CA GLU A 63 4.72 -2.47 16.98
C GLU A 63 3.69 -2.54 15.88
N TRP A 64 4.01 -3.19 14.79
CA TRP A 64 3.06 -3.41 13.71
C TRP A 64 3.46 -4.63 12.88
N SER A 65 2.46 -5.26 12.26
CA SER A 65 2.67 -6.30 11.27
C SER A 65 1.60 -6.17 10.20
N ILE A 66 1.96 -6.50 8.97
CA ILE A 66 1.07 -6.43 7.81
C ILE A 66 1.12 -7.76 7.07
N GLU A 67 -0.06 -8.31 6.79
CA GLU A 67 -0.19 -9.53 5.97
C GLU A 67 -1.09 -9.23 4.78
N PRO A 68 -0.61 -9.46 3.54
CA PRO A 68 -1.50 -9.41 2.39
C PRO A 68 -2.44 -10.62 2.45
N GLU A 69 -3.74 -10.37 2.28
CA GLU A 69 -4.74 -11.43 2.29
C GLU A 69 -5.20 -11.81 0.88
N GLU A 70 -5.27 -10.83 0.00
CA GLU A 70 -5.78 -11.06 -1.35
C GLU A 70 -5.19 -10.03 -2.31
N PHE A 71 -4.89 -10.48 -3.54
CA PHE A 71 -4.45 -9.60 -4.63
C PHE A 71 -5.53 -9.67 -5.71
N ILE A 72 -6.14 -8.55 -6.03
CA ILE A 72 -7.26 -8.47 -6.96
C ILE A 72 -6.80 -7.76 -8.23
N ASP A 73 -6.97 -8.45 -9.36
CA ASP A 73 -6.66 -7.91 -10.67
C ASP A 73 -7.75 -6.93 -11.10
N ALA A 74 -7.40 -5.69 -11.35
CA ALA A 74 -8.30 -4.66 -11.83
C ALA A 74 -7.75 -3.98 -13.10
N GLY A 75 -7.15 -4.75 -13.99
CA GLY A 75 -6.60 -4.26 -15.25
C GLY A 75 -5.22 -3.64 -15.04
N ASP A 76 -5.11 -2.33 -15.21
CA ASP A 76 -3.86 -1.61 -14.97
C ASP A 76 -3.62 -1.29 -13.49
N SER A 77 -4.56 -1.72 -12.64
CA SER A 77 -4.42 -1.57 -11.19
C SER A 77 -4.52 -2.93 -10.50
N VAL A 78 -3.87 -3.05 -9.35
CA VAL A 78 -3.96 -4.23 -8.49
C VAL A 78 -4.39 -3.75 -7.10
N VAL A 79 -5.47 -4.31 -6.60
CA VAL A 79 -5.93 -4.03 -5.24
C VAL A 79 -5.36 -5.10 -4.32
N VAL A 80 -4.66 -4.68 -3.28
CA VAL A 80 -4.13 -5.59 -2.26
C VAL A 80 -4.94 -5.38 -0.99
N LEU A 81 -5.65 -6.42 -0.57
CA LEU A 81 -6.34 -6.42 0.72
C LEU A 81 -5.35 -6.87 1.78
N ILE A 82 -5.16 -6.05 2.80
CA ILE A 82 -4.19 -6.33 3.86
C ILE A 82 -4.87 -6.41 5.21
N ARG A 83 -4.27 -7.22 6.08
CA ARG A 83 -4.64 -7.24 7.49
C ARG A 83 -3.46 -6.69 8.28
N MET A 84 -3.74 -5.70 9.11
CA MET A 84 -2.72 -5.06 9.95
C MET A 84 -3.02 -5.31 11.41
N ARG A 85 -1.97 -5.56 12.19
CA ARG A 85 -2.00 -5.52 13.64
C ARG A 85 -1.05 -4.44 14.08
N THR A 86 -1.54 -3.51 14.89
CA THR A 86 -0.75 -2.38 15.35
C THR A 86 -0.91 -2.21 16.86
N LYS A 87 0.13 -1.67 17.48
CA LYS A 87 0.11 -1.34 18.90
C LYS A 87 0.53 0.12 19.03
N GLY A 88 -0.35 0.94 19.59
CA GLY A 88 -0.11 2.37 19.71
C GLY A 88 1.02 2.71 20.66
N ARG A 89 1.79 3.74 20.33
CA ARG A 89 2.82 4.27 21.23
C ARG A 89 2.14 4.95 22.41
N GLY A 90 2.63 4.67 23.61
CA GLY A 90 2.12 5.26 24.82
C GLY A 90 0.84 4.61 25.34
N SER A 91 -0.13 4.32 24.49
CA SER A 91 -1.38 3.67 24.91
C SER A 91 -1.22 2.17 25.14
N GLY A 92 -0.35 1.52 24.37
CA GLY A 92 -0.21 0.07 24.38
C GLY A 92 -1.41 -0.68 23.86
N ILE A 93 -2.38 0.02 23.28
CA ILE A 93 -3.61 -0.59 22.75
C ILE A 93 -3.33 -1.27 21.43
N GLU A 94 -3.75 -2.55 21.33
CA GLU A 94 -3.63 -3.29 20.09
C GLU A 94 -4.89 -3.09 19.25
N VAL A 95 -4.69 -2.87 17.95
CA VAL A 95 -5.77 -2.71 16.97
C VAL A 95 -5.51 -3.61 15.79
N GLU A 96 -6.54 -4.33 15.35
CA GLU A 96 -6.49 -5.06 14.09
C GLU A 96 -7.32 -4.29 13.07
N ARG A 97 -6.71 -4.03 11.91
CA ARG A 97 -7.36 -3.29 10.82
C ARG A 97 -7.30 -4.10 9.54
N ARG A 98 -8.30 -3.89 8.70
CA ARG A 98 -8.34 -4.47 7.36
C ARG A 98 -8.41 -3.34 6.35
N ASP A 99 -7.26 -3.01 5.81
CA ASP A 99 -7.09 -1.91 4.89
C ASP A 99 -6.90 -2.44 3.47
N ALA A 100 -6.78 -1.53 2.52
CA ALA A 100 -6.54 -1.88 1.12
C ALA A 100 -5.59 -0.89 0.48
N ILE A 101 -4.76 -1.40 -0.43
CA ILE A 101 -3.82 -0.60 -1.20
C ILE A 101 -4.12 -0.81 -2.67
N VAL A 102 -4.34 0.29 -3.40
CA VAL A 102 -4.51 0.24 -4.85
C VAL A 102 -3.20 0.65 -5.49
N ASN A 103 -2.62 -0.25 -6.28
CA ASN A 103 -1.40 0.03 -7.03
C ASN A 103 -1.75 0.16 -8.50
N LYS A 104 -1.45 1.30 -9.10
CA LYS A 104 -1.61 1.50 -10.54
C LYS A 104 -0.26 1.31 -11.20
N LEU A 105 -0.23 0.50 -12.26
CA LEU A 105 1.00 0.17 -12.96
C LEU A 105 0.99 0.70 -14.39
N ARG A 106 2.18 1.01 -14.88
CA ARG A 106 2.43 1.38 -16.27
C ARG A 106 3.79 0.84 -16.65
N ASN A 107 3.83 0.04 -17.73
CA ASN A 107 5.08 -0.53 -18.24
C ASN A 107 5.86 -1.30 -17.16
N GLY A 108 5.16 -2.06 -16.31
CA GLY A 108 5.78 -2.87 -15.28
C GLY A 108 6.25 -2.12 -14.05
N LYS A 109 5.90 -0.83 -13.93
CA LYS A 109 6.25 -0.02 -12.77
C LYS A 109 5.01 0.49 -12.07
N VAL A 110 5.06 0.56 -10.74
CA VAL A 110 3.99 1.17 -9.96
C VAL A 110 4.15 2.69 -10.07
N VAL A 111 3.15 3.35 -10.65
CA VAL A 111 3.18 4.80 -10.84
C VAL A 111 2.33 5.56 -9.85
N ARG A 112 1.39 4.87 -9.20
CA ARG A 112 0.52 5.49 -8.20
C ARG A 112 0.08 4.47 -7.16
N VAL A 113 0.06 4.89 -5.91
CA VAL A 113 -0.42 4.10 -4.79
C VAL A 113 -1.50 4.90 -4.06
N ASP A 114 -2.66 4.29 -3.86
CA ASP A 114 -3.74 4.85 -3.05
C ASP A 114 -3.96 3.93 -1.86
N TYR A 115 -3.82 4.46 -0.66
CA TYR A 115 -4.01 3.70 0.58
C TYR A 115 -5.37 4.04 1.18
N TYR A 116 -6.18 3.02 1.41
CA TYR A 116 -7.53 3.18 1.97
C TYR A 116 -7.68 2.40 3.27
N ASN A 117 -8.35 3.00 4.24
CA ASN A 117 -8.73 2.32 5.48
C ASN A 117 -10.11 1.66 5.36
N ASP A 118 -10.70 1.67 4.18
CA ASP A 118 -12.00 1.08 3.88
C ASP A 118 -11.89 0.30 2.57
N ARG A 119 -12.08 -1.01 2.64
CA ARG A 119 -11.96 -1.89 1.47
C ARG A 119 -12.98 -1.57 0.40
N ALA A 120 -14.21 -1.20 0.80
CA ALA A 120 -15.25 -0.85 -0.15
C ALA A 120 -14.85 0.36 -1.00
N GLN A 121 -14.25 1.38 -0.37
CA GLN A 121 -13.77 2.55 -1.10
C GLN A 121 -12.68 2.20 -2.11
N ALA A 122 -11.77 1.31 -1.73
CA ALA A 122 -10.70 0.87 -2.63
C ALA A 122 -11.27 0.15 -3.84
N LEU A 123 -12.23 -0.74 -3.64
CA LEU A 123 -12.85 -1.49 -4.72
C LEU A 123 -13.63 -0.57 -5.65
N GLU A 124 -14.38 0.37 -5.10
CA GLU A 124 -15.11 1.35 -5.89
C GLU A 124 -14.17 2.21 -6.74
N ALA A 125 -13.01 2.57 -6.20
CA ALA A 125 -12.04 3.40 -6.92
C ALA A 125 -11.54 2.77 -8.21
N VAL A 126 -11.57 1.43 -8.30
CA VAL A 126 -11.16 0.70 -9.50
C VAL A 126 -12.35 0.10 -10.26
N GLY A 127 -13.58 0.49 -9.90
CA GLY A 127 -14.79 0.04 -10.59
C GLY A 127 -15.28 -1.34 -10.18
N LEU A 128 -14.82 -1.87 -9.06
CA LEU A 128 -15.24 -3.17 -8.54
C LEU A 128 -16.22 -2.99 -7.38
N ARG A 129 -16.93 -4.06 -7.07
CA ARG A 129 -17.85 -4.09 -5.92
C ARG A 129 -17.62 -5.39 -5.15
N GLU A 130 -17.90 -5.34 -3.89
CA GLU A 130 -17.89 -6.54 -3.04
C GLU A 130 -19.00 -7.51 -3.41
#